data_5b2d3a392ede0bf366cbb7026a07e2c4
#
_entry.id   5b2d3a392ede0bf366cbb7026a07e2c4
#
_cell.length_a   1.000
_cell.length_b   1.000
_cell.length_c   1.000
_cell.angle_alpha   90.00
_cell.angle_beta   90.00
_cell.angle_gamma   90.00
#
_symmetry.space_group_name_H-M   'P 1'
#
loop_
_entity.id
_entity.type
_entity.pdbx_description
1 polymer ?
#
loop_
_entity_poly.entity_id
_entity_poly.type
_entity_poly.pdbx_seq_one_letter_code
_entity_poly.pdbx_strand_id
1 'polypeptide(L)'
;MTSVDVHVDWGLPGLRAMSEFSVLVVVDVLSFSTAVDVATSHGARVLPMRSRYDAIPEDVVLAWARSHERWSLSPSSLQTLPSDVRLGLPSPNGATLCASAGNATVFAGCLRNADAVAAAAARVGGPVGVVAGGERRDGELRPAIEDLLGAGAITAALPGRRSPEAELAAAAFLAVRDDIADLLAECDSGRELAEMGFPHDVELAAAVNASRTAPVLREGFLEAA
;
A
#
# COMPACT_ATOMS: atom_id res chain seq x y z
N MET A 1 -12.86 0.22 30.05
CA MET A 1 -13.13 0.03 28.62
C MET A 1 -11.82 -0.43 27.99
N THR A 2 -11.79 -1.60 27.38
CA THR A 2 -10.61 -2.06 26.62
C THR A 2 -10.42 -1.11 25.44
N SER A 3 -9.22 -0.57 25.27
CA SER A 3 -8.89 0.29 24.12
C SER A 3 -9.10 -0.50 22.82
N VAL A 4 -9.49 0.21 21.75
CA VAL A 4 -9.53 -0.35 20.41
C VAL A 4 -8.10 -0.22 19.85
N ASP A 5 -7.57 -1.31 19.33
CA ASP A 5 -6.15 -1.39 18.97
C ASP A 5 -5.94 -1.28 17.45
N VAL A 6 -6.98 -1.55 16.63
CA VAL A 6 -6.91 -1.52 15.16
C VAL A 6 -8.01 -0.62 14.60
N HIS A 7 -7.61 0.35 13.80
CA HIS A 7 -8.51 1.30 13.15
C HIS A 7 -8.29 1.29 11.63
N VAL A 8 -9.35 1.58 10.88
CA VAL A 8 -9.30 1.80 9.42
C VAL A 8 -9.90 3.15 9.11
N ASP A 9 -9.25 3.93 8.26
CA ASP A 9 -9.78 5.19 7.75
C ASP A 9 -9.17 5.50 6.36
N TRP A 10 -9.60 6.61 5.75
CA TRP A 10 -9.31 6.93 4.36
C TRP A 10 -8.45 8.17 4.18
N GLY A 11 -7.44 8.04 3.32
CA GLY A 11 -6.66 9.16 2.81
C GLY A 11 -6.00 10.02 3.89
N LEU A 12 -5.64 11.26 3.52
CA LEU A 12 -5.03 12.22 4.46
C LEU A 12 -5.91 12.58 5.67
N PRO A 13 -7.23 12.73 5.54
CA PRO A 13 -8.07 12.97 6.71
C PRO A 13 -7.99 11.85 7.74
N GLY A 14 -8.10 10.60 7.30
CA GLY A 14 -7.97 9.43 8.15
C GLY A 14 -6.59 9.31 8.78
N LEU A 15 -5.55 9.52 8.00
CA LEU A 15 -4.17 9.51 8.51
C LEU A 15 -3.98 10.56 9.63
N ARG A 16 -4.52 11.77 9.46
CA ARG A 16 -4.45 12.83 10.47
C ARG A 16 -5.23 12.49 11.74
N ALA A 17 -6.38 11.82 11.61
CA ALA A 17 -7.17 11.36 12.75
C ALA A 17 -6.40 10.33 13.60
N MET A 18 -5.45 9.62 12.99
CA MET A 18 -4.60 8.60 13.62
C MET A 18 -3.16 9.07 13.84
N SER A 19 -2.89 10.38 13.88
CA SER A 19 -1.54 10.96 13.99
C SER A 19 -0.78 10.57 15.26
N GLU A 20 -1.49 10.19 16.33
CA GLU A 20 -0.93 9.75 17.61
C GLU A 20 -0.68 8.23 17.68
N PHE A 21 -0.94 7.49 16.61
CA PHE A 21 -0.76 6.04 16.58
C PHE A 21 0.72 5.69 16.40
N SER A 22 1.15 4.60 17.06
CA SER A 22 2.52 4.12 16.96
C SER A 22 2.84 3.54 15.59
N VAL A 23 1.83 2.97 14.94
CA VAL A 23 1.96 2.28 13.65
C VAL A 23 0.89 2.77 12.68
N LEU A 24 1.33 3.09 11.46
CA LEU A 24 0.43 3.37 10.34
C LEU A 24 0.77 2.43 9.17
N VAL A 25 -0.25 1.81 8.59
CA VAL A 25 -0.12 0.99 7.39
C VAL A 25 -0.81 1.72 6.24
N VAL A 26 -0.04 2.16 5.26
CA VAL A 26 -0.54 2.82 4.05
C VAL A 26 -0.90 1.75 3.02
N VAL A 27 -2.15 1.79 2.53
CA VAL A 27 -2.69 0.85 1.55
C VAL A 27 -3.14 1.59 0.30
N ASP A 28 -2.43 1.36 -0.82
CA ASP A 28 -2.72 1.89 -2.17
C ASP A 28 -2.42 0.73 -3.13
N VAL A 29 -3.43 -0.14 -3.30
CA VAL A 29 -3.28 -1.46 -3.94
C VAL A 29 -2.97 -1.34 -5.43
N LEU A 30 -3.65 -0.44 -6.14
CA LEU A 30 -3.47 -0.19 -7.55
C LEU A 30 -2.97 1.25 -7.82
N SER A 31 -1.62 1.51 -7.59
CA SER A 31 -0.62 0.44 -7.61
C SER A 31 0.56 0.66 -6.66
N PHE A 32 0.58 1.75 -5.88
CA PHE A 32 1.79 2.15 -5.14
C PHE A 32 2.27 1.06 -4.16
N SER A 33 1.41 0.60 -3.26
CA SER A 33 1.81 -0.38 -2.25
C SER A 33 2.20 -1.73 -2.86
N THR A 34 1.54 -2.13 -3.95
CA THR A 34 1.91 -3.34 -4.71
C THR A 34 3.27 -3.17 -5.40
N ALA A 35 3.54 -2.00 -6.00
CA ALA A 35 4.83 -1.71 -6.62
C ALA A 35 5.96 -1.68 -5.56
N VAL A 36 5.70 -1.10 -4.39
CA VAL A 36 6.63 -1.12 -3.26
C VAL A 36 6.91 -2.54 -2.78
N ASP A 37 5.87 -3.38 -2.62
CA ASP A 37 6.02 -4.78 -2.23
C ASP A 37 6.92 -5.54 -3.21
N VAL A 38 6.64 -5.43 -4.51
CA VAL A 38 7.44 -6.08 -5.55
C VAL A 38 8.89 -5.60 -5.50
N ALA A 39 9.14 -4.29 -5.49
CA ALA A 39 10.49 -3.74 -5.47
C ALA A 39 11.29 -4.20 -4.24
N THR A 40 10.69 -4.08 -3.04
CA THR A 40 11.38 -4.42 -1.79
C THR A 40 11.55 -5.92 -1.61
N SER A 41 10.69 -6.76 -2.18
CA SER A 41 10.87 -8.23 -2.19
C SER A 41 12.09 -8.67 -3.01
N HIS A 42 12.55 -7.84 -3.94
CA HIS A 42 13.81 -8.01 -4.69
C HIS A 42 15.02 -7.35 -3.99
N GLY A 43 14.85 -6.73 -2.82
CA GLY A 43 15.92 -6.10 -2.07
C GLY A 43 16.18 -4.63 -2.44
N ALA A 44 15.34 -4.02 -3.27
CA ALA A 44 15.43 -2.61 -3.58
C ALA A 44 14.91 -1.73 -2.42
N ARG A 45 15.33 -0.47 -2.40
CA ARG A 45 14.83 0.57 -1.48
C ARG A 45 14.01 1.59 -2.26
N VAL A 46 12.81 1.88 -1.83
CA VAL A 46 11.88 2.76 -2.56
C VAL A 46 11.74 4.10 -1.84
N LEU A 47 12.13 5.20 -2.50
CA LEU A 47 11.86 6.57 -2.07
C LEU A 47 10.43 6.93 -2.51
N PRO A 48 9.47 7.07 -1.59
CA PRO A 48 8.12 7.51 -1.94
C PRO A 48 8.14 8.99 -2.32
N MET A 49 7.70 9.32 -3.54
CA MET A 49 7.70 10.67 -4.06
C MET A 49 6.27 11.15 -4.33
N ARG A 50 5.92 12.36 -3.88
CA ARG A 50 4.60 12.95 -4.17
C ARG A 50 4.45 13.34 -5.63
N SER A 51 5.58 13.71 -6.25
CA SER A 51 5.66 14.15 -7.63
C SER A 51 6.99 13.73 -8.25
N ARG A 52 6.99 13.48 -9.56
CA ARG A 52 8.23 13.23 -10.31
C ARG A 52 9.19 14.43 -10.38
N TYR A 53 8.74 15.59 -9.94
CA TYR A 53 9.52 16.82 -9.89
C TYR A 53 10.15 17.10 -8.52
N ASP A 54 9.91 16.21 -7.54
CA ASP A 54 10.56 16.31 -6.24
C ASP A 54 12.06 16.09 -6.41
N ALA A 55 12.87 16.78 -5.61
CA ALA A 55 14.31 16.58 -5.60
C ALA A 55 14.64 15.16 -5.11
N ILE A 56 15.55 14.48 -5.83
CA ILE A 56 16.02 13.13 -5.48
C ILE A 56 17.54 13.13 -5.28
N PRO A 57 18.07 12.25 -4.40
CA PRO A 57 19.51 11.99 -4.31
C PRO A 57 20.08 11.51 -5.65
N GLU A 58 21.38 11.80 -5.90
CA GLU A 58 22.05 11.47 -7.19
C GLU A 58 22.06 9.97 -7.50
N ASP A 59 22.03 9.12 -6.48
CA ASP A 59 22.06 7.65 -6.58
C ASP A 59 20.66 7.02 -6.65
N VAL A 60 19.61 7.82 -6.74
CA VAL A 60 18.22 7.34 -6.88
C VAL A 60 17.82 7.34 -8.35
N VAL A 61 17.35 6.19 -8.83
CA VAL A 61 16.79 6.04 -10.17
C VAL A 61 15.30 6.42 -10.15
N LEU A 62 14.91 7.40 -10.95
CA LEU A 62 13.50 7.81 -11.01
C LEU A 62 12.68 6.83 -11.85
N ALA A 63 11.64 6.27 -11.25
CA ALA A 63 10.66 5.46 -11.94
C ALA A 63 9.81 6.29 -12.92
N TRP A 64 9.38 5.67 -14.02
CA TRP A 64 8.43 6.26 -14.96
C TRP A 64 7.00 6.20 -14.40
N ALA A 65 6.09 6.95 -14.97
CA ALA A 65 4.70 6.94 -14.54
C ALA A 65 4.07 5.53 -14.72
N ARG A 66 4.06 5.04 -15.95
CA ARG A 66 3.77 3.64 -16.32
C ARG A 66 4.53 3.29 -17.59
N SER A 67 5.09 2.10 -17.66
CA SER A 67 5.82 1.61 -18.82
C SER A 67 5.95 0.09 -18.79
N HIS A 68 5.92 -0.55 -19.93
CA HIS A 68 6.26 -1.96 -20.10
C HIS A 68 7.77 -2.19 -20.27
N GLU A 69 8.49 -1.17 -20.72
CA GLU A 69 9.88 -1.27 -21.10
C GLU A 69 10.85 -0.77 -20.02
N ARG A 70 10.32 -0.09 -19.00
CA ARG A 70 11.14 0.59 -17.98
C ARG A 70 10.51 0.44 -16.61
N TRP A 71 11.32 0.48 -15.56
CA TRP A 71 10.84 0.54 -14.19
C TRP A 71 9.91 1.73 -13.97
N SER A 72 8.74 1.45 -13.48
CA SER A 72 7.66 2.43 -13.43
C SER A 72 6.73 2.14 -12.25
N LEU A 73 5.65 2.92 -12.13
CA LEU A 73 4.58 2.64 -11.15
C LEU A 73 3.82 1.33 -11.45
N SER A 74 4.08 0.68 -12.60
CA SER A 74 3.55 -0.66 -12.90
C SER A 74 4.31 -1.72 -12.11
N PRO A 75 3.67 -2.45 -11.18
CA PRO A 75 4.33 -3.50 -10.39
C PRO A 75 5.01 -4.57 -11.24
N SER A 76 4.40 -4.94 -12.37
CA SER A 76 4.97 -5.93 -13.28
C SER A 76 6.32 -5.52 -13.86
N SER A 77 6.53 -4.22 -14.07
CA SER A 77 7.82 -3.70 -14.56
C SER A 77 8.95 -3.82 -13.53
N LEU A 78 8.61 -4.00 -12.26
CA LEU A 78 9.57 -4.06 -11.15
C LEU A 78 10.00 -5.50 -10.80
N GLN A 79 9.40 -6.52 -11.42
CA GLN A 79 9.76 -7.92 -11.18
C GLN A 79 11.21 -8.26 -11.62
N THR A 80 11.80 -7.43 -12.46
CA THR A 80 13.20 -7.56 -12.92
C THR A 80 14.14 -6.57 -12.28
N LEU A 81 13.70 -5.86 -11.21
CA LEU A 81 14.51 -4.86 -10.53
C LEU A 81 15.70 -5.52 -9.80
N PRO A 82 16.95 -5.07 -10.01
CA PRO A 82 18.09 -5.56 -9.24
C PRO A 82 17.97 -5.25 -7.75
N SER A 83 18.61 -6.06 -6.89
CA SER A 83 18.47 -6.02 -5.42
C SER A 83 19.15 -4.77 -4.96
N ASP A 84 19.79 -3.99 -5.08
CA ASP A 84 20.44 -2.83 -4.46
C ASP A 84 20.03 -1.47 -5.04
N VAL A 85 19.01 -1.49 -5.89
CA VAL A 85 18.51 -0.26 -6.52
C VAL A 85 17.78 0.62 -5.49
N ARG A 86 18.09 1.90 -5.51
CA ARG A 86 17.33 2.95 -4.86
C ARG A 86 16.39 3.57 -5.88
N LEU A 87 15.09 3.26 -5.78
CA LEU A 87 14.07 3.65 -6.75
C LEU A 87 13.23 4.80 -6.20
N GLY A 88 13.22 5.94 -6.87
CA GLY A 88 12.26 7.01 -6.62
C GLY A 88 10.92 6.67 -7.30
N LEU A 89 9.85 6.48 -6.53
CA LEU A 89 8.56 6.06 -7.03
C LEU A 89 7.50 7.15 -6.84
N PRO A 90 7.16 7.90 -7.89
CA PRO A 90 6.11 8.93 -7.81
C PRO A 90 4.72 8.32 -7.69
N SER A 91 3.99 8.71 -6.62
CA SER A 91 2.57 8.41 -6.44
C SER A 91 1.88 9.55 -5.70
N PRO A 92 0.82 10.14 -6.24
CA PRO A 92 0.12 11.25 -5.57
C PRO A 92 -0.67 10.78 -4.34
N ASN A 93 -1.02 9.49 -4.24
CA ASN A 93 -1.81 8.91 -3.14
C ASN A 93 -0.89 8.27 -2.09
N GLY A 94 -0.39 7.08 -2.32
CA GLY A 94 0.38 6.31 -1.33
C GLY A 94 1.64 7.02 -0.84
N ALA A 95 2.43 7.63 -1.73
CA ALA A 95 3.63 8.36 -1.32
C ALA A 95 3.31 9.62 -0.49
N THR A 96 2.19 10.30 -0.80
CA THR A 96 1.74 11.45 0.01
C THR A 96 1.37 11.01 1.43
N LEU A 97 0.72 9.87 1.58
CA LEU A 97 0.39 9.30 2.90
C LEU A 97 1.67 8.96 3.68
N CYS A 98 2.61 8.25 3.06
CA CYS A 98 3.90 7.93 3.68
C CYS A 98 4.63 9.18 4.19
N ALA A 99 4.70 10.23 3.37
CA ALA A 99 5.36 11.48 3.72
C ALA A 99 4.62 12.33 4.78
N SER A 100 3.36 12.02 5.08
CA SER A 100 2.51 12.77 6.01
C SER A 100 2.33 12.07 7.36
N ALA A 101 2.90 10.91 7.56
CA ALA A 101 2.66 10.03 8.70
C ALA A 101 3.40 10.43 10.00
N GLY A 102 4.18 11.51 9.99
CA GLY A 102 4.85 12.04 11.19
C GLY A 102 5.89 11.07 11.76
N ASN A 103 5.81 10.79 13.06
CA ASN A 103 6.77 9.95 13.78
C ASN A 103 6.33 8.48 13.92
N ALA A 104 5.20 8.09 13.36
CA ALA A 104 4.75 6.72 13.39
C ALA A 104 5.69 5.78 12.61
N THR A 105 5.75 4.52 13.02
CA THR A 105 6.33 3.48 12.16
C THR A 105 5.38 3.22 11.00
N VAL A 106 5.84 3.47 9.77
CA VAL A 106 5.01 3.38 8.57
C VAL A 106 5.34 2.14 7.78
N PHE A 107 4.33 1.32 7.48
CA PHE A 107 4.44 0.20 6.55
C PHE A 107 3.66 0.50 5.27
N ALA A 108 4.14 -0.04 4.14
CA ALA A 108 3.36 -0.12 2.91
C ALA A 108 2.72 -1.51 2.80
N GLY A 109 1.39 -1.55 2.83
CA GLY A 109 0.61 -2.78 2.81
C GLY A 109 -0.27 -2.90 1.57
N CYS A 110 -0.44 -4.12 1.09
CA CYS A 110 -1.35 -4.48 0.01
C CYS A 110 -1.88 -5.91 0.22
N LEU A 111 -2.70 -6.41 -0.68
CA LEU A 111 -3.19 -7.79 -0.63
C LEU A 111 -2.06 -8.82 -0.62
N ARG A 112 -0.99 -8.56 -1.40
CA ARG A 112 0.13 -9.49 -1.58
C ARG A 112 0.93 -9.78 -0.32
N ASN A 113 1.03 -8.80 0.59
CA ASN A 113 1.87 -8.88 1.79
C ASN A 113 1.08 -8.70 3.10
N ALA A 114 -0.23 -8.89 3.07
CA ALA A 114 -1.12 -8.56 4.18
C ALA A 114 -0.69 -9.23 5.49
N ASP A 115 -0.43 -10.54 5.50
CA ASP A 115 0.00 -11.27 6.70
C ASP A 115 1.38 -10.81 7.20
N ALA A 116 2.32 -10.55 6.27
CA ALA A 116 3.67 -10.11 6.63
C ALA A 116 3.65 -8.72 7.28
N VAL A 117 2.89 -7.79 6.71
CA VAL A 117 2.72 -6.44 7.25
C VAL A 117 1.99 -6.48 8.59
N ALA A 118 0.90 -7.24 8.71
CA ALA A 118 0.18 -7.39 9.97
C ALA A 118 1.10 -7.94 11.08
N ALA A 119 1.88 -8.98 10.78
CA ALA A 119 2.84 -9.53 11.73
C ALA A 119 3.96 -8.54 12.13
N ALA A 120 4.45 -7.74 11.17
CA ALA A 120 5.45 -6.72 11.44
C ALA A 120 4.89 -5.57 12.28
N ALA A 121 3.70 -5.07 11.94
CA ALA A 121 2.98 -4.04 12.68
C ALA A 121 2.70 -4.47 14.13
N ALA A 122 2.24 -5.70 14.33
CA ALA A 122 1.97 -6.25 15.67
C ALA A 122 3.24 -6.33 16.54
N ARG A 123 4.41 -6.57 15.95
CA ARG A 123 5.69 -6.57 16.70
C ARG A 123 6.12 -5.19 17.20
N VAL A 124 5.76 -4.12 16.50
CA VAL A 124 6.02 -2.76 16.96
C VAL A 124 5.20 -2.45 18.22
N GLY A 125 3.96 -2.90 18.25
CA GLY A 125 3.05 -2.71 19.38
C GLY A 125 2.36 -1.34 19.37
N GLY A 126 1.34 -1.21 20.24
CA GLY A 126 0.49 -0.02 20.31
C GLY A 126 -0.66 -0.05 19.31
N PRO A 127 -1.45 1.03 19.22
CA PRO A 127 -2.55 1.12 18.28
C PRO A 127 -2.04 1.19 16.83
N VAL A 128 -2.73 0.47 15.94
CA VAL A 128 -2.43 0.36 14.51
C VAL A 128 -3.52 1.06 13.71
N GLY A 129 -3.14 2.03 12.89
CA GLY A 129 -4.00 2.67 11.91
C GLY A 129 -3.71 2.12 10.52
N VAL A 130 -4.74 1.57 9.87
CA VAL A 130 -4.66 1.16 8.46
C VAL A 130 -5.34 2.24 7.63
N VAL A 131 -4.57 2.88 6.76
CA VAL A 131 -5.00 4.03 5.95
C VAL A 131 -5.16 3.58 4.51
N ALA A 132 -6.41 3.39 4.07
CA ALA A 132 -6.74 3.15 2.68
C ALA A 132 -6.54 4.44 1.87
N GLY A 133 -5.79 4.38 0.79
CA GLY A 133 -5.41 5.55 -0.02
C GLY A 133 -6.58 6.20 -0.71
N GLY A 134 -7.38 5.39 -1.38
CA GLY A 134 -8.43 5.84 -2.28
C GLY A 134 -7.87 6.56 -3.51
N GLU A 135 -8.77 6.95 -4.38
CA GLU A 135 -8.47 7.74 -5.57
C GLU A 135 -8.75 9.23 -5.35
N ARG A 136 -8.16 10.06 -6.18
CA ARG A 136 -8.49 11.49 -6.25
C ARG A 136 -9.18 11.79 -7.57
N ARG A 137 -10.45 12.24 -7.49
CA ARG A 137 -11.20 12.81 -8.62
C ARG A 137 -11.57 14.25 -8.31
N ASP A 138 -11.24 15.15 -9.20
CA ASP A 138 -11.55 16.59 -9.05
C ASP A 138 -11.05 17.19 -7.73
N GLY A 139 -9.96 16.65 -7.18
CA GLY A 139 -9.40 17.06 -5.89
C GLY A 139 -10.05 16.41 -4.66
N GLU A 140 -11.14 15.68 -4.84
CA GLU A 140 -11.85 14.98 -3.77
C GLU A 140 -11.38 13.53 -3.61
N LEU A 141 -11.46 13.02 -2.39
CA LEU A 141 -11.18 11.61 -2.08
C LEU A 141 -12.37 10.75 -2.48
N ARG A 142 -12.11 9.75 -3.31
CA ARG A 142 -13.04 8.69 -3.66
C ARG A 142 -12.55 7.38 -3.04
N PRO A 143 -13.34 6.71 -2.18
CA PRO A 143 -13.02 5.36 -1.73
C PRO A 143 -12.86 4.40 -2.91
N ALA A 144 -11.81 3.59 -2.88
CA ALA A 144 -11.47 2.58 -3.88
C ALA A 144 -11.63 1.18 -3.29
N ILE A 145 -12.33 0.29 -4.00
CA ILE A 145 -12.68 -1.03 -3.47
C ILE A 145 -11.44 -1.90 -3.24
N GLU A 146 -10.46 -1.82 -4.09
CA GLU A 146 -9.21 -2.53 -3.96
C GLU A 146 -8.45 -2.14 -2.69
N ASP A 147 -8.48 -0.85 -2.31
CA ASP A 147 -7.84 -0.36 -1.09
C ASP A 147 -8.62 -0.78 0.15
N LEU A 148 -9.96 -0.81 0.07
CA LEU A 148 -10.79 -1.38 1.13
C LEU A 148 -10.45 -2.85 1.38
N LEU A 149 -10.32 -3.64 0.31
CA LEU A 149 -10.01 -5.06 0.40
C LEU A 149 -8.58 -5.30 0.88
N GLY A 150 -7.62 -4.49 0.45
CA GLY A 150 -6.24 -4.52 0.96
C GLY A 150 -6.17 -4.17 2.45
N ALA A 151 -6.83 -3.10 2.86
CA ALA A 151 -6.96 -2.72 4.27
C ALA A 151 -7.67 -3.82 5.08
N GLY A 152 -8.72 -4.40 4.53
CA GLY A 152 -9.46 -5.51 5.13
C GLY A 152 -8.61 -6.76 5.35
N ALA A 153 -7.79 -7.13 4.37
CA ALA A 153 -6.88 -8.27 4.46
C ALA A 153 -5.87 -8.10 5.62
N ILE A 154 -5.24 -6.93 5.69
CA ILE A 154 -4.29 -6.60 6.76
C ILE A 154 -4.99 -6.58 8.12
N THR A 155 -6.15 -5.94 8.19
CA THR A 155 -6.95 -5.81 9.42
C THR A 155 -7.44 -7.16 9.92
N ALA A 156 -7.82 -8.07 9.02
CA ALA A 156 -8.22 -9.44 9.38
C ALA A 156 -7.07 -10.24 10.02
N ALA A 157 -5.83 -9.98 9.59
CA ALA A 157 -4.62 -10.64 10.09
C ALA A 157 -4.06 -10.00 11.38
N LEU A 158 -4.41 -8.73 11.67
CA LEU A 158 -3.94 -8.03 12.87
C LEU A 158 -4.61 -8.60 14.15
N PRO A 159 -3.84 -8.83 15.23
CA PRO A 159 -4.39 -9.13 16.53
C PRO A 159 -5.02 -7.89 17.17
N GLY A 160 -5.89 -8.09 18.14
CA GLY A 160 -6.45 -7.00 18.93
C GLY A 160 -7.91 -6.71 18.61
N ARG A 161 -8.44 -5.68 19.28
CA ARG A 161 -9.82 -5.24 19.12
C ARG A 161 -9.93 -4.22 17.99
N ARG A 162 -10.82 -4.45 17.07
CA ARG A 162 -11.05 -3.60 15.90
C ARG A 162 -12.08 -2.50 16.20
N SER A 163 -11.91 -1.34 15.56
CA SER A 163 -12.99 -0.36 15.46
C SER A 163 -14.12 -0.90 14.55
N PRO A 164 -15.33 -0.31 14.59
CA PRO A 164 -16.41 -0.73 13.70
C PRO A 164 -16.01 -0.68 12.20
N GLU A 165 -15.27 0.34 11.78
CA GLU A 165 -14.78 0.50 10.41
C GLU A 165 -13.75 -0.61 10.08
N ALA A 166 -12.85 -0.92 10.99
CA ALA A 166 -11.88 -2.00 10.85
C ALA A 166 -12.56 -3.38 10.77
N GLU A 167 -13.60 -3.59 11.58
CA GLU A 167 -14.39 -4.84 11.53
C GLU A 167 -15.12 -4.99 10.18
N LEU A 168 -15.72 -3.90 9.67
CA LEU A 168 -16.39 -3.92 8.37
C LEU A 168 -15.39 -4.16 7.23
N ALA A 169 -14.21 -3.54 7.26
CA ALA A 169 -13.18 -3.77 6.24
C ALA A 169 -12.70 -5.22 6.25
N ALA A 170 -12.43 -5.79 7.44
CA ALA A 170 -12.04 -7.20 7.58
C ALA A 170 -13.15 -8.14 7.08
N ALA A 171 -14.41 -7.87 7.46
CA ALA A 171 -15.56 -8.67 7.04
C ALA A 171 -15.75 -8.61 5.51
N ALA A 172 -15.60 -7.43 4.90
CA ALA A 172 -15.67 -7.28 3.44
C ALA A 172 -14.63 -8.15 2.74
N PHE A 173 -13.36 -8.08 3.16
CA PHE A 173 -12.31 -8.93 2.58
C PHE A 173 -12.62 -10.42 2.76
N LEU A 174 -12.97 -10.85 3.98
CA LEU A 174 -13.23 -12.27 4.26
C LEU A 174 -14.41 -12.84 3.47
N ALA A 175 -15.43 -12.01 3.20
CA ALA A 175 -16.59 -12.41 2.43
C ALA A 175 -16.29 -12.69 0.95
N VAL A 176 -15.25 -12.02 0.38
CA VAL A 176 -14.95 -12.07 -1.06
C VAL A 176 -13.54 -12.59 -1.37
N ARG A 177 -12.83 -13.11 -0.37
CA ARG A 177 -11.42 -13.47 -0.49
C ARG A 177 -11.11 -14.46 -1.63
N ASP A 178 -12.04 -15.34 -1.93
CA ASP A 178 -11.88 -16.36 -2.96
C ASP A 178 -12.17 -15.80 -4.36
N ASP A 179 -12.81 -14.63 -4.46
CA ASP A 179 -13.19 -13.94 -5.70
C ASP A 179 -12.37 -12.66 -5.93
N ILE A 180 -11.29 -12.43 -5.16
CA ILE A 180 -10.49 -11.19 -5.19
C ILE A 180 -9.97 -10.87 -6.60
N ALA A 181 -9.53 -11.87 -7.37
CA ALA A 181 -8.99 -11.66 -8.70
C ALA A 181 -10.03 -11.07 -9.66
N ASP A 182 -11.24 -11.63 -9.65
CA ASP A 182 -12.34 -11.18 -10.49
C ASP A 182 -12.83 -9.79 -10.05
N LEU A 183 -12.95 -9.56 -8.74
CA LEU A 183 -13.36 -8.25 -8.20
C LEU A 183 -12.36 -7.14 -8.54
N LEU A 184 -11.04 -7.40 -8.44
CA LEU A 184 -10.05 -6.42 -8.83
C LEU A 184 -10.05 -6.15 -10.34
N ALA A 185 -10.27 -7.18 -11.16
CA ALA A 185 -10.38 -7.01 -12.61
C ALA A 185 -11.62 -6.19 -13.00
N GLU A 186 -12.71 -6.30 -12.24
CA GLU A 186 -13.97 -5.62 -12.50
C GLU A 186 -14.12 -4.26 -11.81
N CYS A 187 -13.29 -3.91 -10.84
CA CYS A 187 -13.33 -2.59 -10.22
C CYS A 187 -12.92 -1.48 -11.19
N ASP A 188 -13.26 -0.23 -10.87
CA ASP A 188 -12.99 0.90 -11.76
C ASP A 188 -11.50 1.02 -12.09
N SER A 189 -10.62 1.01 -11.07
CA SER A 189 -9.17 1.11 -11.23
C SER A 189 -8.60 -0.08 -12.01
N GLY A 190 -9.12 -1.31 -11.77
CA GLY A 190 -8.70 -2.51 -12.48
C GLY A 190 -9.04 -2.46 -13.98
N ARG A 191 -10.27 -2.03 -14.31
CA ARG A 191 -10.68 -1.81 -15.69
C ARG A 191 -9.84 -0.74 -16.39
N GLU A 192 -9.62 0.41 -15.72
CA GLU A 192 -8.78 1.48 -16.26
C GLU A 192 -7.36 0.97 -16.58
N LEU A 193 -6.76 0.17 -15.68
CA LEU A 193 -5.44 -0.42 -15.92
C LEU A 193 -5.44 -1.41 -17.08
N ALA A 194 -6.47 -2.25 -17.20
CA ALA A 194 -6.60 -3.19 -18.31
C ALA A 194 -6.76 -2.46 -19.66
N GLU A 195 -7.58 -1.40 -19.71
CA GLU A 195 -7.74 -0.54 -20.89
C GLU A 195 -6.45 0.19 -21.29
N MET A 196 -5.63 0.57 -20.31
CA MET A 196 -4.30 1.15 -20.53
C MET A 196 -3.24 0.12 -20.94
N GLY A 197 -3.57 -1.18 -20.99
CA GLY A 197 -2.67 -2.26 -21.37
C GLY A 197 -1.89 -2.87 -20.21
N PHE A 198 -2.31 -2.68 -18.96
CA PHE A 198 -1.66 -3.21 -17.75
C PHE A 198 -2.52 -4.23 -16.97
N PRO A 199 -3.19 -5.21 -17.61
CA PRO A 199 -3.99 -6.19 -16.88
C PRO A 199 -3.16 -7.04 -15.93
N HIS A 200 -1.89 -7.30 -16.26
CA HIS A 200 -0.99 -8.09 -15.42
C HIS A 200 -0.65 -7.41 -14.09
N ASP A 201 -0.72 -6.09 -14.01
CA ASP A 201 -0.57 -5.37 -12.73
C ASP A 201 -1.73 -5.69 -11.78
N VAL A 202 -2.94 -5.85 -12.32
CA VAL A 202 -4.15 -6.21 -11.55
C VAL A 202 -4.04 -7.66 -11.05
N GLU A 203 -3.63 -8.59 -11.92
CA GLU A 203 -3.39 -10.01 -11.56
C GLU A 203 -2.34 -10.12 -10.45
N LEU A 204 -1.23 -9.39 -10.57
CA LEU A 204 -0.20 -9.32 -9.55
C LEU A 204 -0.75 -8.81 -8.22
N ALA A 205 -1.51 -7.72 -8.23
CA ALA A 205 -2.08 -7.11 -7.04
C ALA A 205 -3.08 -8.03 -6.33
N ALA A 206 -3.82 -8.85 -7.09
CA ALA A 206 -4.82 -9.78 -6.58
C ALA A 206 -4.22 -11.02 -5.88
N ALA A 207 -2.92 -11.27 -6.00
CA ALA A 207 -2.26 -12.46 -5.45
C ALA A 207 -2.10 -12.36 -3.93
N VAL A 208 -3.14 -12.68 -3.17
CA VAL A 208 -3.19 -12.55 -1.70
C VAL A 208 -2.07 -13.35 -1.04
N ASN A 209 -1.32 -12.69 -0.14
CA ASN A 209 -0.23 -13.27 0.66
C ASN A 209 0.87 -13.97 -0.17
N ALA A 210 1.07 -13.54 -1.44
CA ALA A 210 2.13 -14.05 -2.30
C ALA A 210 3.53 -13.55 -1.89
N SER A 211 3.61 -12.50 -1.09
CA SER A 211 4.86 -11.91 -0.57
C SER A 211 4.97 -12.08 0.94
N ARG A 212 6.22 -12.21 1.40
CA ARG A 212 6.55 -12.25 2.84
C ARG A 212 7.25 -10.98 3.31
N THR A 213 7.29 -9.97 2.46
CA THR A 213 7.97 -8.70 2.72
C THR A 213 7.03 -7.74 3.44
N ALA A 214 7.54 -7.07 4.46
CA ALA A 214 6.85 -5.99 5.15
C ALA A 214 7.65 -4.69 4.93
N PRO A 215 7.36 -3.93 3.86
CA PRO A 215 8.10 -2.69 3.58
C PRO A 215 7.85 -1.66 4.68
N VAL A 216 8.92 -1.19 5.31
CA VAL A 216 8.88 -0.19 6.38
C VAL A 216 9.66 1.06 5.98
N LEU A 217 9.12 2.23 6.31
CA LEU A 217 9.76 3.52 6.04
C LEU A 217 10.87 3.78 7.06
N ARG A 218 12.12 3.87 6.58
CA ARG A 218 13.31 4.20 7.36
C ARG A 218 14.15 5.20 6.57
N GLU A 219 14.58 6.27 7.23
CA GLU A 219 15.44 7.29 6.61
C GLU A 219 14.92 7.78 5.24
N GLY A 220 13.59 7.87 5.09
CA GLY A 220 12.93 8.32 3.87
C GLY A 220 12.72 7.24 2.81
N PHE A 221 13.18 6.01 3.01
CA PHE A 221 13.00 4.89 2.07
C PHE A 221 12.12 3.79 2.66
N LEU A 222 11.26 3.23 1.84
CA LEU A 222 10.59 1.96 2.12
C LEU A 222 11.55 0.82 1.76
N GLU A 223 11.83 -0.05 2.74
CA GLU A 223 12.72 -1.19 2.60
C GLU A 223 12.15 -2.39 3.35
N ALA A 224 12.61 -3.60 3.05
CA ALA A 224 12.19 -4.81 3.76
C ALA A 224 12.54 -4.73 5.25
N ALA A 225 11.56 -5.07 6.14
CA ALA A 225 11.72 -5.04 7.60
C ALA A 225 12.62 -6.18 8.12
#